data_0a52316dbb47e019c52b0821a58cb9fd
#
_entry.id   0a52316dbb47e019c52b0821a58cb9fd
#
_cell.length_a   1.000
_cell.length_b   1.000
_cell.length_c   1.000
_cell.angle_alpha   90.00
_cell.angle_beta   90.00
_cell.angle_gamma   90.00
#
_symmetry.space_group_name_H-M   'P 1'
#
loop_
_entity.id
_entity.type
_entity.pdbx_description
1 polymer ?
#
loop_
_entity_poly.entity_id
_entity_poly.type
_entity_poly.pdbx_seq_one_letter_code
_entity_poly.pdbx_strand_id
1 'polypeptide(L)'
;IGWKCEALVDRIRQHPELNRRLFMFNGLSDKSLEHAYSHATSLVFPSYVEGFGLPLVEAMQRGLPAMASDIPVFREIGGDYMAYFDLADPQSLADLVTGMERSGEFPAALSLENWRWLSWREASAQLVERIERNLHTEAKVLESQHANCP
;
A
#
# COMPACT_ATOMS: atom_id res chain seq x y z
N ILE A 1 0.19 -18.78 -2.00
CA ILE A 1 0.27 -18.71 -3.48
C ILE A 1 -1.03 -18.10 -3.96
N GLY A 2 -0.93 -17.05 -4.77
CA GLY A 2 -2.07 -16.31 -5.29
C GLY A 2 -2.87 -17.09 -6.35
N TRP A 3 -4.00 -16.53 -6.75
CA TRP A 3 -4.89 -17.11 -7.75
C TRP A 3 -4.31 -16.91 -9.17
N LYS A 4 -4.31 -17.98 -9.99
CA LYS A 4 -3.79 -17.98 -11.38
C LYS A 4 -2.33 -17.54 -11.52
N CYS A 5 -1.47 -17.90 -10.58
CA CYS A 5 -0.04 -17.56 -10.61
C CYS A 5 0.88 -18.78 -10.83
N GLU A 6 0.35 -19.92 -11.27
CA GLU A 6 1.09 -21.17 -11.43
C GLU A 6 2.31 -20.99 -12.35
N ALA A 7 2.13 -20.33 -13.49
CA ALA A 7 3.21 -20.09 -14.44
C ALA A 7 4.33 -19.19 -13.84
N LEU A 8 3.97 -18.21 -13.03
CA LEU A 8 4.95 -17.38 -12.32
C LEU A 8 5.71 -18.19 -11.27
N VAL A 9 4.99 -18.99 -10.49
CA VAL A 9 5.58 -19.87 -9.47
C VAL A 9 6.55 -20.87 -10.11
N ASP A 10 6.21 -21.45 -11.24
CA ASP A 10 7.09 -22.36 -11.96
C ASP A 10 8.33 -21.67 -12.54
N ARG A 11 8.19 -20.43 -13.04
CA ARG A 11 9.34 -19.62 -13.44
C ARG A 11 10.27 -19.33 -12.26
N ILE A 12 9.73 -19.00 -11.08
CA ILE A 12 10.53 -18.77 -9.87
C ILE A 12 11.25 -20.06 -9.46
N ARG A 13 10.56 -21.19 -9.46
CA ARG A 13 11.12 -22.51 -9.08
C ARG A 13 12.26 -22.95 -10.00
N GLN A 14 12.21 -22.56 -11.26
CA GLN A 14 13.23 -22.89 -12.27
C GLN A 14 14.30 -21.81 -12.41
N HIS A 15 14.20 -20.70 -11.67
CA HIS A 15 15.11 -19.59 -11.81
C HIS A 15 16.51 -19.94 -11.27
N PRO A 16 17.61 -19.68 -12.02
CA PRO A 16 18.97 -20.04 -11.62
C PRO A 16 19.44 -19.36 -10.32
N GLU A 17 18.84 -18.23 -9.94
CA GLU A 17 19.15 -17.51 -8.72
C GLU A 17 18.31 -17.97 -7.51
N LEU A 18 17.43 -18.95 -7.67
CA LEU A 18 16.63 -19.47 -6.55
C LEU A 18 17.55 -20.02 -5.45
N ASN A 19 17.25 -19.67 -4.20
CA ASN A 19 18.03 -19.94 -2.98
C ASN A 19 19.46 -19.34 -2.96
N ARG A 20 19.78 -18.41 -3.88
CA ARG A 20 21.02 -17.63 -3.89
C ARG A 20 20.74 -16.13 -3.70
N ARG A 21 19.99 -15.54 -4.63
CA ARG A 21 19.58 -14.12 -4.65
C ARG A 21 18.06 -13.96 -4.74
N LEU A 22 17.37 -15.01 -5.13
CA LEU A 22 15.91 -15.09 -5.18
C LEU A 22 15.45 -16.13 -4.15
N PHE A 23 14.53 -15.78 -3.28
CA PHE A 23 13.96 -16.66 -2.28
C PHE A 23 12.44 -16.63 -2.37
N MET A 24 11.81 -17.78 -2.18
CA MET A 24 10.36 -17.91 -2.13
C MET A 24 9.95 -18.56 -0.82
N PHE A 25 9.15 -17.86 -0.05
CA PHE A 25 8.66 -18.34 1.23
C PHE A 25 7.15 -18.56 1.20
N ASN A 26 6.69 -19.63 1.84
CA ASN A 26 5.28 -19.89 2.07
C ASN A 26 5.06 -20.03 3.58
N GLY A 27 4.03 -19.35 4.11
CA GLY A 27 3.64 -19.48 5.50
C GLY A 27 4.70 -18.97 6.48
N LEU A 28 5.28 -17.79 6.20
CA LEU A 28 6.14 -17.12 7.18
C LEU A 28 5.36 -16.86 8.48
N SER A 29 6.04 -17.04 9.61
CA SER A 29 5.53 -16.56 10.88
C SER A 29 5.55 -15.03 10.94
N ASP A 30 4.70 -14.43 11.79
CA ASP A 30 4.68 -12.96 11.98
C ASP A 30 6.06 -12.42 12.36
N LYS A 31 6.82 -13.18 13.19
CA LYS A 31 8.19 -12.83 13.57
C LYS A 31 9.14 -12.82 12.36
N SER A 32 9.00 -13.77 11.44
CA SER A 32 9.83 -13.83 10.23
C SER A 32 9.44 -12.72 9.24
N LEU A 33 8.17 -12.39 9.15
CA LEU A 33 7.68 -11.27 8.35
C LEU A 33 8.17 -9.94 8.90
N GLU A 34 8.11 -9.74 10.21
CA GLU A 34 8.64 -8.56 10.89
C GLU A 34 10.15 -8.40 10.64
N HIS A 35 10.90 -9.52 10.70
CA HIS A 35 12.32 -9.50 10.36
C HIS A 35 12.55 -9.10 8.91
N ALA A 36 11.73 -9.58 7.96
CA ALA A 36 11.83 -9.18 6.57
C ALA A 36 11.58 -7.69 6.37
N TYR A 37 10.52 -7.14 6.97
CA TYR A 37 10.23 -5.70 6.89
C TYR A 37 11.36 -4.84 7.48
N SER A 38 11.96 -5.25 8.60
CA SER A 38 12.99 -4.46 9.29
C SER A 38 14.37 -4.53 8.63
N HIS A 39 14.61 -5.46 7.70
CA HIS A 39 15.91 -5.63 7.04
C HIS A 39 15.87 -5.44 5.52
N ALA A 40 14.70 -5.29 4.95
CA ALA A 40 14.56 -5.00 3.53
C ALA A 40 14.92 -3.54 3.22
N THR A 41 15.37 -3.29 2.00
CA THR A 41 15.63 -1.94 1.49
C THR A 41 14.35 -1.29 0.96
N SER A 42 13.45 -2.08 0.38
CA SER A 42 12.17 -1.63 -0.15
C SER A 42 11.19 -2.79 -0.25
N LEU A 43 9.90 -2.51 -0.15
CA LEU A 43 8.82 -3.41 -0.56
C LEU A 43 8.49 -3.16 -2.02
N VAL A 44 8.34 -4.22 -2.83
CA VAL A 44 7.75 -4.15 -4.17
C VAL A 44 6.39 -4.84 -4.15
N PHE A 45 5.32 -4.13 -4.52
CA PHE A 45 3.95 -4.62 -4.43
C PHE A 45 3.21 -4.48 -5.77
N PRO A 46 3.31 -5.50 -6.66
CA PRO A 46 2.85 -5.44 -8.04
C PRO A 46 1.42 -5.98 -8.22
N SER A 47 0.46 -5.49 -7.47
CA SER A 47 -0.93 -5.92 -7.59
C SER A 47 -1.66 -5.22 -8.73
N TYR A 48 -2.46 -5.95 -9.50
CA TYR A 48 -3.34 -5.40 -10.54
C TYR A 48 -4.58 -4.74 -9.95
N VAL A 49 -5.11 -5.29 -8.87
CA VAL A 49 -6.32 -4.81 -8.19
C VAL A 49 -6.19 -5.13 -6.71
N GLU A 50 -6.53 -4.17 -5.88
CA GLU A 50 -6.57 -4.31 -4.43
C GLU A 50 -7.78 -3.57 -3.84
N GLY A 51 -8.28 -4.07 -2.72
CA GLY A 51 -9.29 -3.35 -1.95
C GLY A 51 -8.70 -2.27 -1.06
N PHE A 52 -7.47 -2.49 -0.56
CA PHE A 52 -6.80 -1.56 0.34
C PHE A 52 -5.27 -1.59 0.19
N GLY A 53 -4.61 -2.74 0.36
CA GLY A 53 -3.15 -2.84 0.30
C GLY A 53 -2.49 -2.76 1.68
N LEU A 54 -2.99 -3.54 2.64
CA LEU A 54 -2.43 -3.62 4.00
C LEU A 54 -0.90 -3.79 4.03
N PRO A 55 -0.27 -4.63 3.18
CA PRO A 55 1.19 -4.77 3.18
C PRO A 55 1.95 -3.46 2.91
N LEU A 56 1.39 -2.54 2.12
CA LEU A 56 1.98 -1.23 1.89
C LEU A 56 1.95 -0.38 3.16
N VAL A 57 0.79 -0.33 3.82
CA VAL A 57 0.63 0.40 5.09
C VAL A 57 1.56 -0.17 6.17
N GLU A 58 1.63 -1.49 6.27
CA GLU A 58 2.51 -2.19 7.22
C GLU A 58 3.99 -1.88 6.98
N ALA A 59 4.43 -1.88 5.74
CA ALA A 59 5.81 -1.53 5.37
C ALA A 59 6.11 -0.07 5.72
N MET A 60 5.26 0.85 5.27
CA MET A 60 5.47 2.29 5.45
C MET A 60 5.42 2.70 6.93
N GLN A 61 4.56 2.07 7.76
CA GLN A 61 4.53 2.28 9.22
C GLN A 61 5.83 1.86 9.91
N ARG A 62 6.58 0.93 9.32
CA ARG A 62 7.88 0.45 9.81
C ARG A 62 9.06 1.24 9.24
N GLY A 63 8.78 2.27 8.45
CA GLY A 63 9.81 3.04 7.77
C GLY A 63 10.39 2.36 6.54
N LEU A 64 9.79 1.24 6.08
CA LEU A 64 10.22 0.58 4.85
C LEU A 64 9.55 1.25 3.64
N PRO A 65 10.33 1.88 2.75
CA PRO A 65 9.76 2.51 1.56
C PRO A 65 9.19 1.47 0.59
N ALA A 66 8.18 1.85 -0.17
CA ALA A 66 7.46 0.95 -1.05
C ALA A 66 7.42 1.43 -2.50
N MET A 67 7.65 0.50 -3.43
CA MET A 67 7.38 0.64 -4.85
C MET A 67 6.12 -0.16 -5.17
N ALA A 68 5.10 0.47 -5.73
CA ALA A 68 3.82 -0.18 -6.00
C ALA A 68 3.36 0.05 -7.44
N SER A 69 2.49 -0.81 -7.93
CA SER A 69 1.81 -0.57 -9.20
C SER A 69 1.01 0.74 -9.16
N ASP A 70 0.97 1.45 -10.27
CA ASP A 70 0.26 2.72 -10.39
C ASP A 70 -1.25 2.49 -10.52
N ILE A 71 -1.91 2.22 -9.40
CA ILE A 71 -3.36 2.05 -9.31
C ILE A 71 -3.97 3.03 -8.31
N PRO A 72 -5.26 3.42 -8.48
CA PRO A 72 -5.86 4.48 -7.67
C PRO A 72 -5.78 4.26 -6.15
N VAL A 73 -6.03 3.03 -5.67
CA VAL A 73 -5.98 2.72 -4.24
C VAL A 73 -4.58 2.92 -3.64
N PHE A 74 -3.52 2.63 -4.39
CA PHE A 74 -2.15 2.83 -3.90
C PHE A 74 -1.75 4.30 -3.94
N ARG A 75 -2.26 5.07 -4.90
CA ARG A 75 -2.13 6.53 -4.91
C ARG A 75 -2.83 7.19 -3.72
N GLU A 76 -3.98 6.66 -3.31
CA GLU A 76 -4.70 7.12 -2.11
C GLU A 76 -3.90 6.85 -0.82
N ILE A 77 -3.26 5.68 -0.71
CA ILE A 77 -2.49 5.27 0.48
C ILE A 77 -1.15 6.01 0.56
N GLY A 78 -0.40 5.98 -0.51
CA GLY A 78 1.00 6.38 -0.52
C GLY A 78 1.25 7.79 -1.02
N GLY A 79 0.37 8.34 -1.86
CA GLY A 79 0.55 9.67 -2.44
C GLY A 79 1.96 9.86 -3.00
N ASP A 80 2.64 10.92 -2.60
CA ASP A 80 3.99 11.26 -3.01
C ASP A 80 5.10 10.58 -2.17
N TYR A 81 4.72 9.72 -1.20
CA TYR A 81 5.65 8.98 -0.34
C TYR A 81 6.07 7.62 -0.89
N MET A 82 5.48 7.18 -2.00
CA MET A 82 5.79 5.92 -2.68
C MET A 82 6.32 6.17 -4.09
N ALA A 83 7.05 5.19 -4.61
CA ALA A 83 7.39 5.13 -6.03
C ALA A 83 6.38 4.23 -6.76
N TYR A 84 6.03 4.60 -7.99
CA TYR A 84 5.02 3.88 -8.76
C TYR A 84 5.57 3.41 -10.10
N PHE A 85 5.16 2.21 -10.51
CA PHE A 85 5.52 1.62 -11.77
C PHE A 85 4.31 1.11 -12.55
N ASP A 86 4.42 1.08 -13.86
CA ASP A 86 3.39 0.54 -14.76
C ASP A 86 3.51 -0.99 -14.84
N LEU A 87 2.42 -1.70 -14.52
CA LEU A 87 2.34 -3.16 -14.65
C LEU A 87 2.41 -3.65 -16.10
N ALA A 88 2.04 -2.81 -17.06
CA ALA A 88 2.16 -3.13 -18.48
C ALA A 88 3.59 -2.96 -19.01
N ASP A 89 4.45 -2.21 -18.28
CA ASP A 89 5.84 -1.99 -18.62
C ASP A 89 6.78 -2.44 -17.49
N PRO A 90 7.30 -3.68 -17.52
CA PRO A 90 8.27 -4.17 -16.55
C PRO A 90 9.55 -3.33 -16.47
N GLN A 91 9.89 -2.59 -17.52
CA GLN A 91 11.08 -1.74 -17.54
C GLN A 91 10.92 -0.56 -16.57
N SER A 92 9.71 -0.06 -16.37
CA SER A 92 9.43 1.02 -15.40
C SER A 92 9.87 0.66 -13.98
N LEU A 93 9.61 -0.58 -13.52
CA LEU A 93 10.12 -1.05 -12.22
C LEU A 93 11.64 -1.21 -12.23
N ALA A 94 12.20 -1.78 -13.29
CA ALA A 94 13.66 -1.96 -13.41
C ALA A 94 14.40 -0.62 -13.37
N ASP A 95 13.85 0.42 -13.99
CA ASP A 95 14.41 1.77 -13.99
C ASP A 95 14.36 2.41 -12.60
N LEU A 96 13.25 2.23 -11.83
CA LEU A 96 13.17 2.68 -10.45
C LEU A 96 14.24 2.02 -9.57
N VAL A 97 14.38 0.71 -9.65
CA VAL A 97 15.40 -0.04 -8.87
C VAL A 97 16.81 0.39 -9.25
N THR A 98 17.09 0.46 -10.55
CA THR A 98 18.41 0.88 -11.04
C THR A 98 18.73 2.33 -10.67
N GLY A 99 17.74 3.21 -10.72
CA GLY A 99 17.84 4.59 -10.27
C GLY A 99 18.21 4.69 -8.79
N MET A 100 17.50 3.96 -7.95
CA MET A 100 17.76 3.87 -6.51
C MET A 100 19.16 3.32 -6.21
N GLU A 101 19.60 2.26 -6.91
CA GLU A 101 20.95 1.70 -6.73
C GLU A 101 22.06 2.69 -7.10
N ARG A 102 21.85 3.52 -8.12
CA ARG A 102 22.83 4.52 -8.56
C ARG A 102 22.89 5.75 -7.66
N SER A 103 21.73 6.25 -7.22
CA SER A 103 21.65 7.48 -6.42
C SER A 103 21.88 7.22 -4.94
N GLY A 104 21.58 6.02 -4.45
CA GLY A 104 21.47 5.71 -3.04
C GLY A 104 20.21 6.28 -2.39
N GLU A 105 19.29 6.89 -3.16
CA GLU A 105 18.08 7.53 -2.69
C GLU A 105 16.84 6.80 -3.20
N PHE A 106 15.82 6.71 -2.36
CA PHE A 106 14.54 6.11 -2.75
C PHE A 106 13.78 7.08 -3.68
N PRO A 107 13.23 6.60 -4.82
CA PRO A 107 12.65 7.46 -5.86
C PRO A 107 11.21 7.90 -5.57
N ALA A 108 10.94 8.42 -4.39
CA ALA A 108 9.68 9.08 -4.03
C ALA A 108 9.87 10.59 -3.91
N ALA A 109 8.81 11.37 -4.12
CA ALA A 109 8.89 12.82 -4.03
C ALA A 109 9.03 13.34 -2.58
N LEU A 110 8.48 12.59 -1.61
CA LEU A 110 8.52 12.94 -0.19
C LEU A 110 9.21 11.87 0.65
N SER A 111 9.90 12.30 1.70
CA SER A 111 10.47 11.39 2.70
C SER A 111 9.39 10.68 3.51
N LEU A 112 9.54 9.37 3.65
CA LEU A 112 8.61 8.53 4.41
C LEU A 112 8.51 8.91 5.90
N GLU A 113 9.49 9.60 6.45
CA GLU A 113 9.47 10.09 7.84
C GLU A 113 8.25 10.94 8.19
N ASN A 114 7.70 11.65 7.20
CA ASN A 114 6.54 12.51 7.37
C ASN A 114 5.21 11.81 7.03
N TRP A 115 5.26 10.57 6.54
CA TRP A 115 4.05 9.83 6.23
C TRP A 115 3.31 9.42 7.50
N ARG A 116 1.98 9.54 7.49
CA ARG A 116 1.12 9.15 8.61
C ARG A 116 -0.10 8.42 8.07
N TRP A 117 -0.46 7.36 8.75
CA TRP A 117 -1.71 6.64 8.54
C TRP A 117 -2.52 6.63 9.83
N LEU A 118 -3.83 6.69 9.69
CA LEU A 118 -4.71 6.69 10.85
C LEU A 118 -4.62 5.34 11.60
N SER A 119 -4.46 5.41 12.91
CA SER A 119 -4.67 4.25 13.76
C SER A 119 -6.15 3.82 13.72
N TRP A 120 -6.43 2.58 14.11
CA TRP A 120 -7.81 2.11 14.24
C TRP A 120 -8.67 3.00 15.15
N ARG A 121 -8.08 3.52 16.23
CA ARG A 121 -8.75 4.45 17.14
C ARG A 121 -9.13 5.75 16.43
N GLU A 122 -8.22 6.34 15.70
CA GLU A 122 -8.44 7.60 14.97
C GLU A 122 -9.46 7.41 13.84
N ALA A 123 -9.34 6.33 13.07
CA ALA A 123 -10.28 5.99 12.01
C ALA A 123 -11.70 5.77 12.55
N SER A 124 -11.83 5.07 13.67
CA SER A 124 -13.12 4.85 14.34
C SER A 124 -13.71 6.15 14.86
N ALA A 125 -12.90 7.02 15.46
CA ALA A 125 -13.35 8.34 15.94
C ALA A 125 -13.84 9.21 14.79
N GLN A 126 -13.11 9.27 13.66
CA GLN A 126 -13.55 10.00 12.48
C GLN A 126 -14.84 9.44 11.87
N LEU A 127 -15.02 8.12 11.88
CA LEU A 127 -16.26 7.49 11.40
C LEU A 127 -17.46 7.91 12.26
N VAL A 128 -17.33 7.84 13.59
CA VAL A 128 -18.38 8.27 14.52
C VAL A 128 -18.73 9.75 14.31
N GLU A 129 -17.74 10.62 14.25
CA GLU A 129 -17.93 12.04 14.00
C GLU A 129 -18.67 12.33 12.67
N ARG A 130 -18.32 11.59 11.60
CA ARG A 130 -19.03 11.70 10.32
C ARG A 130 -20.49 11.27 10.40
N ILE A 131 -20.76 10.17 11.10
CA ILE A 131 -22.12 9.68 11.31
C ILE A 131 -22.94 10.72 12.08
N GLU A 132 -22.44 11.24 13.19
CA GLU A 132 -23.10 12.25 14.01
C GLU A 132 -23.38 13.52 13.21
N ARG A 133 -22.42 13.99 12.42
CA ARG A 133 -22.57 15.17 11.57
C ARG A 133 -23.68 14.99 10.52
N ASN A 134 -23.72 13.81 9.89
CA ASN A 134 -24.75 13.51 8.90
C ASN A 134 -26.14 13.44 9.53
N LEU A 135 -26.29 12.79 10.68
CA LEU A 135 -27.56 12.71 11.42
C LEU A 135 -28.08 14.11 11.82
N HIS A 136 -27.19 15.00 12.29
CA HIS A 136 -27.57 16.36 12.61
C HIS A 136 -28.00 17.17 11.37
N THR A 137 -27.40 16.92 10.24
CA THR A 137 -27.74 17.58 8.97
C THR A 137 -29.12 17.12 8.48
N GLU A 138 -29.39 15.82 8.52
CA GLU A 138 -30.69 15.26 8.14
C GLU A 138 -31.81 15.72 9.08
N ALA A 139 -31.57 15.77 10.39
CA ALA A 139 -32.53 16.28 11.36
C ALA A 139 -32.92 17.75 11.07
N LYS A 140 -31.94 18.62 10.78
CA LYS A 140 -32.20 20.01 10.40
C LYS A 140 -32.99 20.15 9.11
N VAL A 141 -32.73 19.32 8.12
CA VAL A 141 -33.48 19.32 6.86
C VAL A 141 -34.95 18.92 7.10
N LEU A 142 -35.20 17.91 7.92
CA LEU A 142 -36.54 17.47 8.27
C LEU A 142 -37.30 18.53 9.06
N GLU A 143 -36.65 19.18 10.02
CA GLU A 143 -37.25 20.29 10.79
C GLU A 143 -37.63 21.48 9.87
N SER A 144 -36.78 21.82 8.92
CA SER A 144 -37.05 22.91 7.98
C SER A 144 -38.19 22.61 7.00
N GLN A 145 -38.38 21.33 6.65
CA GLN A 145 -39.48 20.90 5.79
C GLN A 145 -40.81 20.92 6.54
N HIS A 146 -40.83 20.61 7.84
CA HIS A 146 -42.06 20.66 8.66
C HIS A 146 -42.47 22.10 9.04
N ALA A 147 -41.51 23.03 9.15
CA ALA A 147 -41.78 24.43 9.42
C ALA A 147 -42.37 25.20 8.23
N ASN A 148 -42.28 24.65 7.03
CA ASN A 148 -42.79 25.24 5.78
C ASN A 148 -44.10 24.58 5.27
N CYS A 149 -44.77 23.76 6.07
CA CYS A 149 -46.07 23.22 5.72
C CYS A 149 -47.18 24.20 6.22
N PRO A 150 -48.00 24.74 5.32
CA PRO A 150 -49.01 25.73 5.65
C PRO A 150 -50.17 25.15 6.50
#